data_00bb41a7b2eebacbc8fa4aa5526ef07d
#
_entry.id   00bb41a7b2eebacbc8fa4aa5526ef07d
#
_cell.length_a   1.000
_cell.length_b   1.000
_cell.length_c   1.000
_cell.angle_alpha   90.00
_cell.angle_beta   90.00
_cell.angle_gamma   90.00
#
_symmetry.space_group_name_H-M   'P 1'
#
loop_
_entity.id
_entity.type
_entity.pdbx_description
1 polymer ?
#
loop_
_entity_poly.entity_id
_entity_poly.type
_entity_poly.pdbx_seq_one_letter_code
_entity_poly.pdbx_strand_id
1 'polypeptide(L)'
;MVVTHQENTASPRKRHRMIAVFFFISLIGAGFSWIAASPIGGSPDDDFHMGSIWCPRPAEESCETAVIDGVLQVKVPEPVALATDCHAHKPDQAAVCPEPLSDAKEAFSTRFDEGSYPTLYYRFHHLLIQETVDASILVMRAANFLIAVTLFAAIGILLEKNLRYPYLLAMAASWAPMGIYFLTSINPSSWAIVGTFAYATAMWGAFSARDEKRRWALTALALLGALMSFGSRGDAAFYVFVVTAALFFAFAKKRHHLPQWILAGALSVVGIYLMLNGGQAGNVVEARSVSNNPIAIALCTLVDLPRFFGGLVGYEFGPGWFDIPLNGTVVVLAVMVTGSLLLAGIREGSWRKWMSALMVFGAMAGIPVLIIAAGTYPHLGPYQPRYILPLLAVLMFILFASDGGMRLRLSWPQKILLLMSLWVVLSFTLHTILWRYVKGLGGVPPINLDALVSWWWNIPISPMTTWVIGTVSMGVALVTGSYLARSGHSPQDRSEVSHDADERSEAERQERALNER
;
A
#
# COMPACT_ATOMS: atom_id res chain seq x y z
N MET A 1 20.80 57.27 -9.05
CA MET A 1 19.49 56.65 -9.28
C MET A 1 19.65 55.16 -8.93
N VAL A 2 19.34 54.80 -7.70
CA VAL A 2 19.50 53.41 -7.19
C VAL A 2 18.17 52.71 -7.46
N VAL A 3 18.17 51.77 -8.41
CA VAL A 3 17.01 50.92 -8.68
C VAL A 3 17.01 49.81 -7.64
N THR A 4 16.17 49.96 -6.61
CA THR A 4 15.87 48.88 -5.67
C THR A 4 14.96 47.85 -6.34
N HIS A 5 15.52 46.72 -6.75
CA HIS A 5 14.73 45.54 -7.08
C HIS A 5 14.00 45.07 -5.83
N GLN A 6 12.73 45.40 -5.67
CA GLN A 6 11.85 44.68 -4.76
C GLN A 6 11.64 43.27 -5.31
N GLU A 7 12.36 42.30 -4.81
CA GLU A 7 12.00 40.88 -4.97
C GLU A 7 10.63 40.67 -4.32
N ASN A 8 9.65 40.42 -5.15
CA ASN A 8 8.27 40.14 -4.80
C ASN A 8 8.21 38.67 -4.23
N THR A 9 8.82 38.45 -3.04
CA THR A 9 8.80 37.15 -2.39
C THR A 9 7.40 36.88 -1.89
N ALA A 10 6.72 35.90 -2.52
CA ALA A 10 5.41 35.44 -2.12
C ALA A 10 5.40 35.11 -0.62
N SER A 11 4.34 35.53 0.09
CA SER A 11 4.24 35.29 1.54
C SER A 11 4.43 33.79 1.85
N PRO A 12 5.04 33.40 2.98
CA PRO A 12 5.32 32.00 3.33
C PRO A 12 4.09 31.07 3.22
N ARG A 13 2.90 31.59 3.51
CA ARG A 13 1.63 30.85 3.36
C ARG A 13 1.24 30.62 1.89
N LYS A 14 1.48 31.59 1.00
CA LYS A 14 1.22 31.45 -0.45
C LYS A 14 2.14 30.40 -1.04
N ARG A 15 3.44 30.45 -0.71
CA ARG A 15 4.44 29.45 -1.14
C ARG A 15 4.07 28.04 -0.68
N HIS A 16 3.64 27.87 0.56
CA HIS A 16 3.24 26.55 1.09
C HIS A 16 2.01 25.99 0.36
N ARG A 17 0.98 26.84 0.12
CA ARG A 17 -0.21 26.44 -0.65
C ARG A 17 0.14 26.04 -2.08
N MET A 18 0.98 26.81 -2.74
CA MET A 18 1.44 26.51 -4.10
C MET A 18 2.17 25.15 -4.16
N ILE A 19 3.07 24.88 -3.25
CA ILE A 19 3.78 23.57 -3.18
C ILE A 19 2.80 22.44 -2.92
N ALA A 20 1.79 22.61 -2.05
CA ALA A 20 0.76 21.62 -1.83
C ALA A 20 -0.07 21.34 -3.11
N VAL A 21 -0.43 22.37 -3.87
CA VAL A 21 -1.12 22.18 -5.15
C VAL A 21 -0.26 21.41 -6.15
N PHE A 22 1.03 21.78 -6.30
CA PHE A 22 1.95 21.03 -7.16
C PHE A 22 2.13 19.58 -6.71
N PHE A 23 2.19 19.32 -5.40
CA PHE A 23 2.23 17.98 -4.85
C PHE A 23 1.02 17.14 -5.29
N PHE A 24 -0.19 17.67 -5.10
CA PHE A 24 -1.40 16.92 -5.45
C PHE A 24 -1.56 16.75 -6.97
N ILE A 25 -1.29 17.75 -7.79
CA ILE A 25 -1.32 17.62 -9.26
C ILE A 25 -0.33 16.53 -9.70
N SER A 26 0.88 16.56 -9.17
CA SER A 26 1.91 15.56 -9.51
C SER A 26 1.54 14.17 -9.00
N LEU A 27 0.93 14.07 -7.83
CA LEU A 27 0.46 12.78 -7.31
C LEU A 27 -0.64 12.19 -8.20
N ILE A 28 -1.57 13.02 -8.69
CA ILE A 28 -2.62 12.61 -9.64
C ILE A 28 -2.00 12.18 -10.97
N GLY A 29 -1.05 12.94 -11.52
CA GLY A 29 -0.35 12.58 -12.76
C GLY A 29 0.42 11.25 -12.65
N ALA A 30 1.11 11.04 -11.53
CA ALA A 30 1.77 9.77 -11.25
C ALA A 30 0.74 8.62 -11.14
N GLY A 31 -0.32 8.81 -10.36
CA GLY A 31 -1.38 7.80 -10.19
C GLY A 31 -2.05 7.42 -11.50
N PHE A 32 -2.39 8.40 -12.35
CA PHE A 32 -2.95 8.13 -13.67
C PHE A 32 -2.02 7.27 -14.53
N SER A 33 -0.72 7.54 -14.52
CA SER A 33 0.26 6.74 -15.26
C SER A 33 0.32 5.28 -14.78
N TRP A 34 0.23 5.06 -13.47
CA TRP A 34 0.17 3.71 -12.91
C TRP A 34 -1.15 3.00 -13.21
N ILE A 35 -2.28 3.72 -13.21
CA ILE A 35 -3.61 3.20 -13.59
C ILE A 35 -3.59 2.71 -15.04
N ALA A 36 -2.99 3.49 -15.95
CA ALA A 36 -2.94 3.16 -17.37
C ALA A 36 -1.86 2.11 -17.72
N ALA A 37 -0.90 1.84 -16.84
CA ALA A 37 0.25 0.97 -17.14
C ALA A 37 -0.09 -0.52 -17.31
N SER A 38 -1.23 -0.97 -16.78
CA SER A 38 -1.65 -2.38 -16.85
C SER A 38 -2.93 -2.52 -17.67
N PRO A 39 -3.06 -3.55 -18.52
CA PRO A 39 -4.27 -3.83 -19.31
C PRO A 39 -5.46 -4.29 -18.44
N ILE A 40 -6.57 -4.61 -19.07
CA ILE A 40 -7.65 -5.39 -18.45
C ILE A 40 -7.05 -6.73 -18.00
N GLY A 41 -7.33 -7.14 -16.76
CA GLY A 41 -6.79 -8.39 -16.23
C GLY A 41 -5.29 -8.36 -15.92
N GLY A 42 -4.68 -7.16 -15.83
CA GLY A 42 -3.23 -6.99 -15.67
C GLY A 42 -2.69 -7.19 -14.26
N SER A 43 -3.51 -7.45 -13.25
CA SER A 43 -3.04 -7.82 -11.91
C SER A 43 -3.48 -9.22 -11.50
N PRO A 44 -2.82 -9.85 -10.51
CA PRO A 44 -3.12 -11.24 -10.17
C PRO A 44 -4.58 -11.38 -9.73
N ASP A 45 -5.25 -12.40 -10.22
CA ASP A 45 -6.67 -12.70 -9.96
C ASP A 45 -7.66 -11.61 -10.44
N ASP A 46 -7.23 -10.67 -11.33
CA ASP A 46 -8.13 -9.63 -11.85
C ASP A 46 -9.33 -10.23 -12.59
N ASP A 47 -9.18 -11.36 -13.31
CA ASP A 47 -10.27 -12.11 -13.95
C ASP A 47 -11.34 -12.52 -12.93
N PHE A 48 -10.92 -13.10 -11.81
CA PHE A 48 -11.79 -13.47 -10.71
C PHE A 48 -12.48 -12.25 -10.08
N HIS A 49 -11.72 -11.18 -9.85
CA HIS A 49 -12.27 -9.98 -9.25
C HIS A 49 -13.19 -9.22 -10.20
N MET A 50 -12.88 -9.18 -11.50
CA MET A 50 -13.77 -8.61 -12.52
C MET A 50 -15.08 -9.39 -12.61
N GLY A 51 -15.05 -10.72 -12.76
CA GLY A 51 -16.24 -11.56 -12.74
C GLY A 51 -17.11 -11.31 -11.51
N SER A 52 -16.48 -11.18 -10.33
CA SER A 52 -17.18 -10.88 -9.07
C SER A 52 -17.74 -9.47 -8.98
N ILE A 53 -17.15 -8.49 -9.69
CA ILE A 53 -17.66 -7.11 -9.77
C ILE A 53 -18.85 -7.04 -10.72
N TRP A 54 -18.78 -7.69 -11.88
CA TRP A 54 -19.89 -7.74 -12.83
C TRP A 54 -21.07 -8.51 -12.28
N CYS A 55 -20.79 -9.61 -11.56
CA CYS A 55 -21.79 -10.50 -10.97
C CYS A 55 -21.63 -10.59 -9.44
N PRO A 56 -21.92 -9.51 -8.68
CA PRO A 56 -21.80 -9.54 -7.23
C PRO A 56 -22.85 -10.46 -6.61
N ARG A 57 -22.47 -11.16 -5.54
CA ARG A 57 -23.35 -12.12 -4.85
C ARG A 57 -24.63 -11.50 -4.31
N PRO A 58 -25.78 -12.19 -4.41
CA PRO A 58 -26.00 -13.48 -5.09
C PRO A 58 -25.88 -13.34 -6.62
N ALA A 59 -25.07 -14.20 -7.25
CA ALA A 59 -24.77 -14.09 -8.68
C ALA A 59 -26.01 -14.25 -9.56
N GLU A 60 -26.94 -15.12 -9.17
CA GLU A 60 -28.20 -15.40 -9.86
C GLU A 60 -29.16 -14.20 -9.91
N GLU A 61 -29.00 -13.26 -8.95
CA GLU A 61 -29.78 -12.01 -8.92
C GLU A 61 -29.15 -10.91 -9.78
N SER A 62 -27.85 -11.03 -10.03
CA SER A 62 -27.04 -9.97 -10.66
C SER A 62 -26.75 -10.26 -12.14
N CYS A 63 -26.66 -11.53 -12.53
CA CYS A 63 -26.25 -11.99 -13.84
C CYS A 63 -27.02 -13.21 -14.29
N GLU A 64 -26.99 -13.48 -15.61
CA GLU A 64 -27.35 -14.80 -16.15
C GLU A 64 -26.30 -15.82 -15.70
N THR A 65 -26.77 -16.94 -15.13
CA THR A 65 -25.92 -18.03 -14.67
C THR A 65 -26.28 -19.32 -15.37
N ALA A 66 -25.30 -20.20 -15.56
CA ALA A 66 -25.52 -21.54 -16.10
C ALA A 66 -24.60 -22.55 -15.41
N VAL A 67 -25.06 -23.79 -15.31
CA VAL A 67 -24.21 -24.91 -14.91
C VAL A 67 -23.72 -25.60 -16.18
N ILE A 68 -22.44 -25.43 -16.49
CA ILE A 68 -21.78 -26.01 -17.67
C ILE A 68 -20.73 -27.00 -17.15
N ASP A 69 -20.79 -28.24 -17.62
CA ASP A 69 -19.93 -29.35 -17.18
C ASP A 69 -19.93 -29.56 -15.65
N GLY A 70 -21.06 -29.27 -15.00
CA GLY A 70 -21.22 -29.43 -13.55
C GLY A 70 -20.67 -28.29 -12.71
N VAL A 71 -20.18 -27.21 -13.34
CA VAL A 71 -19.61 -26.02 -12.67
C VAL A 71 -20.51 -24.82 -12.92
N LEU A 72 -20.84 -24.08 -11.87
CA LEU A 72 -21.57 -22.82 -11.97
C LEU A 72 -20.70 -21.78 -12.68
N GLN A 73 -21.29 -21.10 -13.67
CA GLN A 73 -20.65 -20.06 -14.45
C GLN A 73 -21.54 -18.82 -14.51
N VAL A 74 -20.91 -17.66 -14.59
CA VAL A 74 -21.58 -16.37 -14.76
C VAL A 74 -21.33 -15.82 -16.16
N LYS A 75 -22.32 -15.18 -16.75
CA LYS A 75 -22.25 -14.58 -18.07
C LYS A 75 -21.83 -13.12 -17.94
N VAL A 76 -20.72 -12.76 -18.55
CA VAL A 76 -20.10 -11.42 -18.47
C VAL A 76 -19.59 -10.99 -19.85
N PRO A 77 -19.29 -9.68 -20.09
CA PRO A 77 -18.68 -9.24 -21.35
C PRO A 77 -17.40 -10.01 -21.68
N GLU A 78 -17.15 -10.29 -22.97
CA GLU A 78 -15.96 -11.02 -23.41
C GLU A 78 -14.64 -10.50 -22.81
N PRO A 79 -14.38 -9.16 -22.75
CA PRO A 79 -13.14 -8.68 -22.16
C PRO A 79 -13.00 -9.03 -20.66
N VAL A 80 -14.10 -9.10 -19.92
CA VAL A 80 -14.08 -9.51 -18.50
C VAL A 80 -13.74 -10.99 -18.36
N ALA A 81 -14.31 -11.84 -19.23
CA ALA A 81 -14.10 -13.28 -19.17
C ALA A 81 -12.75 -13.73 -19.72
N LEU A 82 -12.26 -13.11 -20.82
CA LEU A 82 -11.23 -13.69 -21.68
C LEU A 82 -9.93 -12.85 -21.80
N ALA A 83 -9.94 -11.54 -21.44
CA ALA A 83 -8.76 -10.69 -21.65
C ALA A 83 -7.51 -11.22 -20.93
N THR A 84 -7.68 -11.80 -19.76
CA THR A 84 -6.60 -12.38 -18.97
C THR A 84 -5.91 -13.54 -19.68
N ASP A 85 -6.64 -14.36 -20.40
CA ASP A 85 -6.10 -15.52 -21.14
C ASP A 85 -5.11 -15.11 -22.24
N CYS A 86 -5.17 -13.87 -22.72
CA CYS A 86 -4.29 -13.39 -23.77
C CYS A 86 -2.86 -13.20 -23.27
N HIS A 87 -2.65 -12.89 -21.98
CA HIS A 87 -1.33 -12.47 -21.48
C HIS A 87 -0.91 -13.04 -20.12
N ALA A 88 -1.84 -13.49 -19.25
CA ALA A 88 -1.47 -14.00 -17.92
C ALA A 88 -0.53 -15.21 -18.03
N HIS A 89 0.53 -15.19 -17.25
CA HIS A 89 1.58 -16.22 -17.26
C HIS A 89 2.28 -16.44 -18.62
N LYS A 90 2.15 -15.48 -19.54
CA LYS A 90 2.80 -15.50 -20.87
C LYS A 90 3.70 -14.28 -21.03
N PRO A 91 4.82 -14.20 -20.29
CA PRO A 91 5.63 -12.98 -20.17
C PRO A 91 6.15 -12.45 -21.52
N ASP A 92 6.30 -13.28 -22.50
CA ASP A 92 6.80 -12.91 -23.83
C ASP A 92 5.72 -12.40 -24.80
N GLN A 93 4.45 -12.39 -24.39
CA GLN A 93 3.32 -11.93 -25.21
C GLN A 93 2.84 -10.55 -24.79
N ALA A 94 2.50 -9.70 -25.77
CA ALA A 94 1.82 -8.43 -25.51
C ALA A 94 0.41 -8.68 -24.94
N ALA A 95 -0.18 -7.66 -24.33
CA ALA A 95 -1.48 -7.79 -23.69
C ALA A 95 -2.68 -7.74 -24.66
N VAL A 96 -2.46 -7.26 -25.87
CA VAL A 96 -3.53 -7.23 -26.90
C VAL A 96 -3.81 -8.63 -27.39
N CYS A 97 -5.07 -9.04 -27.29
CA CYS A 97 -5.49 -10.35 -27.77
C CYS A 97 -5.35 -10.47 -29.29
N PRO A 98 -4.97 -11.66 -29.82
CA PRO A 98 -4.87 -11.88 -31.26
C PRO A 98 -6.20 -11.64 -31.98
N GLU A 99 -7.32 -12.04 -31.38
CA GLU A 99 -8.67 -11.73 -31.82
C GLU A 99 -9.25 -10.61 -30.96
N PRO A 100 -9.76 -9.52 -31.56
CA PRO A 100 -10.35 -8.44 -30.80
C PRO A 100 -11.56 -8.91 -30.00
N LEU A 101 -11.54 -8.67 -28.68
CA LEU A 101 -12.66 -8.92 -27.79
C LEU A 101 -13.68 -7.78 -27.92
N SER A 102 -14.95 -8.10 -27.78
CA SER A 102 -16.06 -7.14 -27.95
C SER A 102 -16.89 -7.00 -26.69
N ASP A 103 -17.09 -5.77 -26.24
CA ASP A 103 -18.01 -5.47 -25.12
C ASP A 103 -19.47 -5.85 -25.41
N ALA A 104 -19.85 -5.92 -26.70
CA ALA A 104 -21.18 -6.30 -27.13
C ALA A 104 -21.43 -7.83 -27.13
N LYS A 105 -20.36 -8.60 -26.94
CA LYS A 105 -20.45 -10.05 -26.80
C LYS A 105 -20.23 -10.46 -25.37
N GLU A 106 -20.89 -11.54 -24.98
CA GLU A 106 -20.81 -12.12 -23.65
C GLU A 106 -20.24 -13.54 -23.70
N ALA A 107 -19.52 -13.91 -22.66
CA ALA A 107 -18.97 -15.25 -22.45
C ALA A 107 -19.24 -15.73 -21.03
N PHE A 108 -19.33 -17.04 -20.86
CA PHE A 108 -19.43 -17.65 -19.55
C PHE A 108 -18.03 -17.75 -18.90
N SER A 109 -17.95 -17.45 -17.61
CA SER A 109 -16.73 -17.54 -16.81
C SER A 109 -16.98 -18.29 -15.52
N THR A 110 -16.03 -19.16 -15.16
CA THR A 110 -15.95 -19.82 -13.85
C THR A 110 -15.23 -18.96 -12.82
N ARG A 111 -14.66 -17.82 -13.23
CA ARG A 111 -13.81 -16.96 -12.41
C ARG A 111 -14.63 -15.86 -11.74
N PHE A 112 -15.33 -16.21 -10.64
CA PHE A 112 -16.10 -15.28 -9.81
C PHE A 112 -16.18 -15.77 -8.36
N ASP A 113 -16.62 -14.91 -7.43
CA ASP A 113 -16.67 -15.19 -6.00
C ASP A 113 -18.00 -15.85 -5.57
N GLU A 114 -17.92 -17.11 -5.18
CA GLU A 114 -19.03 -17.88 -4.61
C GLU A 114 -19.14 -17.76 -3.09
N GLY A 115 -18.24 -17.05 -2.40
CA GLY A 115 -18.27 -16.91 -0.94
C GLY A 115 -16.93 -16.68 -0.26
N SER A 116 -15.84 -16.62 -1.01
CA SER A 116 -14.49 -16.50 -0.45
C SER A 116 -14.18 -15.10 0.03
N TYR A 117 -14.76 -14.05 -0.57
CA TYR A 117 -14.46 -12.66 -0.25
C TYR A 117 -15.68 -11.91 0.34
N PRO A 118 -15.46 -10.84 1.13
CA PRO A 118 -16.53 -9.91 1.50
C PRO A 118 -17.13 -9.22 0.27
N THR A 119 -18.47 -9.08 0.25
CA THR A 119 -19.19 -8.54 -0.92
C THR A 119 -19.07 -7.03 -1.09
N LEU A 120 -18.68 -6.29 -0.05
CA LEU A 120 -18.70 -4.82 -0.05
C LEU A 120 -17.82 -4.22 -1.15
N TYR A 121 -16.61 -4.76 -1.35
CA TYR A 121 -15.70 -4.32 -2.41
C TYR A 121 -16.32 -4.48 -3.79
N TYR A 122 -16.88 -5.65 -4.08
CA TYR A 122 -17.48 -5.96 -5.38
C TYR A 122 -18.72 -5.12 -5.66
N ARG A 123 -19.63 -5.00 -4.68
CA ARG A 123 -20.83 -4.15 -4.82
C ARG A 123 -20.50 -2.67 -5.01
N PHE A 124 -19.46 -2.16 -4.33
CA PHE A 124 -19.02 -0.79 -4.54
C PHE A 124 -18.50 -0.58 -5.96
N HIS A 125 -17.65 -1.48 -6.45
CA HIS A 125 -17.10 -1.36 -7.81
C HIS A 125 -18.15 -1.63 -8.89
N HIS A 126 -19.13 -2.48 -8.63
CA HIS A 126 -20.27 -2.69 -9.51
C HIS A 126 -21.01 -1.38 -9.84
N LEU A 127 -21.14 -0.48 -8.88
CA LEU A 127 -21.75 0.84 -9.10
C LEU A 127 -20.92 1.75 -10.03
N LEU A 128 -19.70 1.39 -10.35
CA LEU A 128 -18.78 2.15 -11.19
C LEU A 128 -18.68 1.61 -12.62
N ILE A 129 -19.47 0.60 -12.97
CA ILE A 129 -19.52 0.06 -14.33
C ILE A 129 -20.02 1.13 -15.29
N GLN A 130 -19.31 1.28 -16.40
CA GLN A 130 -19.55 2.22 -17.49
C GLN A 130 -20.05 1.48 -18.76
N GLU A 131 -20.30 2.20 -19.85
CA GLU A 131 -20.75 1.65 -21.14
C GLU A 131 -19.74 0.67 -21.77
N THR A 132 -18.44 0.85 -21.49
CA THR A 132 -17.38 -0.03 -21.97
C THR A 132 -16.59 -0.62 -20.81
N VAL A 133 -16.02 -1.82 -21.01
CA VAL A 133 -15.17 -2.48 -20.00
C VAL A 133 -13.90 -1.65 -19.73
N ASP A 134 -13.28 -1.09 -20.77
CA ASP A 134 -12.12 -0.20 -20.65
C ASP A 134 -12.38 0.99 -19.71
N ALA A 135 -13.49 1.71 -19.96
CA ALA A 135 -13.88 2.85 -19.13
C ALA A 135 -14.18 2.41 -17.69
N SER A 136 -14.84 1.29 -17.51
CA SER A 136 -15.16 0.71 -16.20
C SER A 136 -13.89 0.45 -15.39
N ILE A 137 -12.91 -0.23 -15.99
CA ILE A 137 -11.63 -0.56 -15.34
C ILE A 137 -10.85 0.69 -14.96
N LEU A 138 -10.75 1.68 -15.86
CA LEU A 138 -10.06 2.95 -15.57
C LEU A 138 -10.74 3.72 -14.44
N VAL A 139 -12.08 3.80 -14.43
CA VAL A 139 -12.85 4.47 -13.38
C VAL A 139 -12.69 3.75 -12.03
N MET A 140 -12.75 2.42 -12.00
CA MET A 140 -12.58 1.63 -10.77
C MET A 140 -11.18 1.80 -10.18
N ARG A 141 -10.12 1.74 -10.99
CA ARG A 141 -8.74 1.98 -10.58
C ARG A 141 -8.55 3.42 -10.09
N ALA A 142 -9.13 4.39 -10.80
CA ALA A 142 -9.10 5.80 -10.38
C ALA A 142 -9.83 6.01 -9.05
N ALA A 143 -10.97 5.36 -8.83
CA ALA A 143 -11.70 5.41 -7.56
C ALA A 143 -10.86 4.87 -6.40
N ASN A 144 -10.22 3.69 -6.55
CA ASN A 144 -9.32 3.13 -5.54
C ASN A 144 -8.17 4.09 -5.19
N PHE A 145 -7.52 4.64 -6.21
CA PHE A 145 -6.42 5.59 -6.03
C PHE A 145 -6.88 6.89 -5.35
N LEU A 146 -7.99 7.49 -5.80
CA LEU A 146 -8.51 8.74 -5.25
C LEU A 146 -9.01 8.58 -3.81
N ILE A 147 -9.66 7.47 -3.49
CA ILE A 147 -10.05 7.13 -2.11
C ILE A 147 -8.80 7.06 -1.22
N ALA A 148 -7.74 6.36 -1.66
CA ALA A 148 -6.49 6.26 -0.94
C ALA A 148 -5.85 7.65 -0.71
N VAL A 149 -5.70 8.45 -1.76
CA VAL A 149 -5.10 9.80 -1.68
C VAL A 149 -5.91 10.70 -0.75
N THR A 150 -7.24 10.70 -0.88
CA THR A 150 -8.13 11.54 -0.07
C THR A 150 -8.06 11.15 1.40
N LEU A 151 -8.17 9.84 1.70
CA LEU A 151 -8.12 9.33 3.07
C LEU A 151 -6.76 9.63 3.72
N PHE A 152 -5.67 9.37 3.02
CA PHE A 152 -4.33 9.63 3.53
C PHE A 152 -4.03 11.12 3.68
N ALA A 153 -4.51 11.97 2.78
CA ALA A 153 -4.39 13.42 2.92
C ALA A 153 -5.16 13.92 4.15
N ALA A 154 -6.40 13.45 4.36
CA ALA A 154 -7.22 13.81 5.51
C ALA A 154 -6.53 13.40 6.82
N ILE A 155 -6.03 12.16 6.92
CA ILE A 155 -5.28 11.69 8.08
C ILE A 155 -4.03 12.55 8.29
N GLY A 156 -3.21 12.76 7.26
CA GLY A 156 -1.98 13.54 7.34
C GLY A 156 -2.19 15.00 7.78
N ILE A 157 -3.29 15.62 7.38
CA ILE A 157 -3.68 16.98 7.82
C ILE A 157 -4.07 16.98 9.30
N LEU A 158 -4.81 15.96 9.74
CA LEU A 158 -5.30 15.84 11.11
C LEU A 158 -4.26 15.31 12.09
N LEU A 159 -3.22 14.60 11.65
CA LEU A 159 -2.15 14.13 12.52
C LEU A 159 -1.39 15.30 13.17
N GLU A 160 -0.95 15.12 14.40
CA GLU A 160 -0.03 16.04 15.05
C GLU A 160 1.28 16.17 14.25
N LYS A 161 1.93 17.34 14.33
CA LYS A 161 3.08 17.67 13.49
C LYS A 161 4.23 16.65 13.62
N ASN A 162 4.45 16.13 14.83
CA ASN A 162 5.48 15.12 15.12
C ASN A 162 5.21 13.75 14.48
N LEU A 163 3.94 13.43 14.15
CA LEU A 163 3.55 12.16 13.53
C LEU A 163 3.55 12.22 11.99
N ARG A 164 3.51 13.40 11.38
CA ARG A 164 3.43 13.54 9.91
C ARG A 164 4.64 13.00 9.19
N TYR A 165 5.84 13.26 9.70
CA TYR A 165 7.06 12.74 9.10
C TYR A 165 7.19 11.21 9.23
N PRO A 166 7.01 10.59 10.41
CA PRO A 166 6.86 9.15 10.54
C PRO A 166 5.83 8.54 9.60
N TYR A 167 4.67 9.17 9.45
CA TYR A 167 3.59 8.74 8.59
C TYR A 167 3.99 8.67 7.10
N LEU A 168 4.55 9.76 6.56
CA LEU A 168 5.01 9.81 5.17
C LEU A 168 6.20 8.87 4.92
N LEU A 169 7.08 8.75 5.90
CA LEU A 169 8.25 7.87 5.79
C LEU A 169 7.85 6.39 5.81
N ALA A 170 6.82 6.02 6.58
CA ALA A 170 6.29 4.66 6.61
C ALA A 170 5.71 4.26 5.24
N MET A 171 4.95 5.16 4.60
CA MET A 171 4.44 4.93 3.23
C MET A 171 5.60 4.77 2.23
N ALA A 172 6.59 5.67 2.27
CA ALA A 172 7.75 5.61 1.39
C ALA A 172 8.57 4.32 1.56
N ALA A 173 8.70 3.84 2.80
CA ALA A 173 9.45 2.63 3.13
C ALA A 173 8.75 1.33 2.70
N SER A 174 7.41 1.36 2.55
CA SER A 174 6.62 0.13 2.50
C SER A 174 5.92 -0.11 1.17
N TRP A 175 5.63 0.96 0.41
CA TRP A 175 4.75 0.83 -0.76
C TRP A 175 5.45 0.90 -2.11
N ALA A 176 6.74 1.22 -2.17
CA ALA A 176 7.47 1.26 -3.41
C ALA A 176 8.17 -0.08 -3.69
N PRO A 177 7.90 -0.75 -4.84
CA PRO A 177 6.89 -0.39 -5.84
C PRO A 177 5.54 -1.11 -5.68
N MET A 178 5.48 -2.27 -4.97
CA MET A 178 4.35 -3.19 -4.99
C MET A 178 3.07 -2.60 -4.40
N GLY A 179 3.17 -1.81 -3.33
CA GLY A 179 2.01 -1.14 -2.73
C GLY A 179 1.34 -0.18 -3.71
N ILE A 180 2.11 0.63 -4.46
CA ILE A 180 1.57 1.55 -5.46
C ILE A 180 0.90 0.77 -6.59
N TYR A 181 1.49 -0.34 -7.04
CA TYR A 181 0.91 -1.21 -8.05
C TYR A 181 -0.50 -1.70 -7.64
N PHE A 182 -0.64 -2.23 -6.42
CA PHE A 182 -1.94 -2.69 -5.94
C PHE A 182 -2.93 -1.56 -5.66
N LEU A 183 -2.49 -0.39 -5.21
CA LEU A 183 -3.35 0.78 -5.01
C LEU A 183 -4.02 1.25 -6.31
N THR A 184 -3.40 1.00 -7.46
CA THR A 184 -3.89 1.38 -8.78
C THR A 184 -4.49 0.20 -9.56
N SER A 185 -4.82 -0.91 -8.90
CA SER A 185 -5.48 -2.09 -9.46
C SER A 185 -6.93 -2.21 -8.99
N ILE A 186 -7.68 -3.14 -9.58
CA ILE A 186 -9.04 -3.51 -9.12
C ILE A 186 -9.03 -4.66 -8.13
N ASN A 187 -7.86 -5.04 -7.64
CA ASN A 187 -7.72 -6.11 -6.64
C ASN A 187 -8.13 -5.62 -5.24
N PRO A 188 -8.90 -6.40 -4.46
CA PRO A 188 -9.26 -6.04 -3.07
C PRO A 188 -8.07 -5.75 -2.16
N SER A 189 -6.85 -6.19 -2.51
CA SER A 189 -5.62 -5.82 -1.81
C SER A 189 -5.41 -4.31 -1.75
N SER A 190 -5.95 -3.52 -2.69
CA SER A 190 -5.94 -2.06 -2.65
C SER A 190 -6.61 -1.53 -1.36
N TRP A 191 -7.82 -1.99 -1.06
CA TRP A 191 -8.54 -1.61 0.16
C TRP A 191 -7.92 -2.20 1.43
N ALA A 192 -7.34 -3.41 1.36
CA ALA A 192 -6.62 -4.00 2.47
C ALA A 192 -5.41 -3.14 2.89
N ILE A 193 -4.59 -2.68 1.93
CA ILE A 193 -3.44 -1.81 2.18
C ILE A 193 -3.89 -0.46 2.73
N VAL A 194 -4.87 0.18 2.08
CA VAL A 194 -5.38 1.49 2.48
C VAL A 194 -6.06 1.43 3.84
N GLY A 195 -6.98 0.50 4.03
CA GLY A 195 -7.80 0.38 5.21
C GLY A 195 -6.99 0.08 6.46
N THR A 196 -6.10 -0.91 6.40
CA THR A 196 -5.28 -1.30 7.55
C THR A 196 -4.35 -0.16 8.01
N PHE A 197 -3.69 0.52 7.07
CA PHE A 197 -2.80 1.63 7.41
C PHE A 197 -3.55 2.87 7.88
N ALA A 198 -4.70 3.18 7.26
CA ALA A 198 -5.58 4.27 7.68
C ALA A 198 -6.11 4.03 9.11
N TYR A 199 -6.59 2.82 9.40
CA TYR A 199 -7.03 2.44 10.74
C TYR A 199 -5.92 2.64 11.77
N ALA A 200 -4.74 2.10 11.52
CA ALA A 200 -3.60 2.17 12.42
C ALA A 200 -3.19 3.61 12.74
N THR A 201 -2.99 4.42 11.69
CA THR A 201 -2.45 5.77 11.82
C THR A 201 -3.47 6.77 12.33
N ALA A 202 -4.75 6.63 11.93
CA ALA A 202 -5.82 7.48 12.43
C ALA A 202 -6.14 7.17 13.90
N MET A 203 -6.21 5.89 14.32
CA MET A 203 -6.37 5.53 15.75
C MET A 203 -5.19 5.97 16.59
N TRP A 204 -3.95 5.79 16.11
CA TRP A 204 -2.77 6.31 16.78
C TRP A 204 -2.87 7.83 16.96
N GLY A 205 -3.26 8.54 15.90
CA GLY A 205 -3.49 9.97 15.95
C GLY A 205 -4.60 10.36 16.93
N ALA A 206 -5.72 9.62 16.98
CA ALA A 206 -6.81 9.85 17.90
C ALA A 206 -6.38 9.70 19.38
N PHE A 207 -5.59 8.65 19.70
CA PHE A 207 -5.02 8.46 21.03
C PHE A 207 -3.95 9.51 21.39
N SER A 208 -3.33 10.15 20.40
CA SER A 208 -2.32 11.20 20.63
C SER A 208 -2.93 12.60 20.67
N ALA A 209 -4.10 12.81 20.08
CA ALA A 209 -4.72 14.11 19.91
C ALA A 209 -5.10 14.76 21.24
N ARG A 210 -4.71 16.04 21.42
CA ARG A 210 -5.08 16.87 22.55
C ARG A 210 -6.46 17.52 22.34
N ASP A 211 -6.74 17.93 21.11
CA ASP A 211 -8.02 18.54 20.72
C ASP A 211 -9.08 17.46 20.47
N GLU A 212 -10.27 17.66 21.06
CA GLU A 212 -11.38 16.72 21.02
C GLU A 212 -11.97 16.58 19.61
N LYS A 213 -12.15 17.69 18.88
CA LYS A 213 -12.69 17.66 17.51
C LYS A 213 -11.77 16.86 16.58
N ARG A 214 -10.47 17.09 16.69
CA ARG A 214 -9.45 16.35 15.96
C ARG A 214 -9.47 14.87 16.31
N ARG A 215 -9.59 14.53 17.59
CA ARG A 215 -9.70 13.14 18.07
C ARG A 215 -10.87 12.41 17.42
N TRP A 216 -12.07 13.01 17.44
CA TRP A 216 -13.24 12.41 16.84
C TRP A 216 -13.17 12.33 15.31
N ALA A 217 -12.61 13.34 14.64
CA ALA A 217 -12.36 13.30 13.20
C ALA A 217 -11.42 12.15 12.82
N LEU A 218 -10.32 11.96 13.57
CA LEU A 218 -9.41 10.84 13.35
C LEU A 218 -10.08 9.49 13.68
N THR A 219 -10.93 9.43 14.72
CA THR A 219 -11.71 8.23 15.05
C THR A 219 -12.64 7.85 13.89
N ALA A 220 -13.29 8.82 13.25
CA ALA A 220 -14.16 8.59 12.10
C ALA A 220 -13.35 8.07 10.87
N LEU A 221 -12.17 8.63 10.62
CA LEU A 221 -11.28 8.13 9.56
C LEU A 221 -10.74 6.72 9.87
N ALA A 222 -10.50 6.40 11.14
CA ALA A 222 -10.13 5.06 11.55
C ALA A 222 -11.27 4.06 11.31
N LEU A 223 -12.51 4.44 11.63
CA LEU A 223 -13.69 3.62 11.33
C LEU A 223 -13.79 3.34 9.82
N LEU A 224 -13.62 4.37 8.99
CA LEU A 224 -13.60 4.19 7.53
C LEU A 224 -12.48 3.23 7.09
N GLY A 225 -11.28 3.35 7.65
CA GLY A 225 -10.18 2.42 7.39
C GLY A 225 -10.52 0.97 7.79
N ALA A 226 -11.15 0.77 8.95
CA ALA A 226 -11.60 -0.55 9.39
C ALA A 226 -12.67 -1.13 8.45
N LEU A 227 -13.66 -0.31 8.02
CA LEU A 227 -14.69 -0.73 7.07
C LEU A 227 -14.10 -1.14 5.72
N MET A 228 -13.10 -0.42 5.22
CA MET A 228 -12.38 -0.82 4.00
C MET A 228 -11.66 -2.17 4.21
N SER A 229 -11.00 -2.38 5.34
CA SER A 229 -10.37 -3.67 5.66
C SER A 229 -11.40 -4.80 5.71
N PHE A 230 -12.53 -4.60 6.37
CA PHE A 230 -13.62 -5.57 6.47
C PHE A 230 -14.27 -5.88 5.12
N GLY A 231 -14.39 -4.89 4.27
CA GLY A 231 -15.00 -5.03 2.95
C GLY A 231 -14.07 -5.61 1.89
N SER A 232 -12.77 -5.73 2.19
CA SER A 232 -11.78 -6.17 1.21
C SER A 232 -11.48 -7.67 1.29
N ARG A 233 -11.03 -8.14 2.46
CA ARG A 233 -10.48 -9.49 2.64
C ARG A 233 -10.60 -9.93 4.09
N GLY A 234 -10.74 -11.23 4.34
CA GLY A 234 -10.83 -11.78 5.70
C GLY A 234 -9.55 -11.57 6.53
N ASP A 235 -8.37 -11.72 5.91
CA ASP A 235 -7.09 -11.44 6.57
C ASP A 235 -6.92 -9.95 6.92
N ALA A 236 -7.33 -9.03 6.04
CA ALA A 236 -7.32 -7.60 6.33
C ALA A 236 -8.28 -7.22 7.47
N ALA A 237 -9.41 -7.91 7.57
CA ALA A 237 -10.31 -7.77 8.72
C ALA A 237 -9.62 -8.19 10.03
N PHE A 238 -8.87 -9.29 10.02
CA PHE A 238 -8.08 -9.72 11.18
C PHE A 238 -6.95 -8.75 11.53
N TYR A 239 -6.37 -8.04 10.55
CA TYR A 239 -5.34 -7.03 10.82
C TYR A 239 -5.85 -5.85 11.65
N VAL A 240 -7.15 -5.56 11.65
CA VAL A 240 -7.74 -4.57 12.57
C VAL A 240 -7.55 -5.01 14.03
N PHE A 241 -7.71 -6.30 14.34
CA PHE A 241 -7.38 -6.85 15.66
C PHE A 241 -5.89 -6.75 15.98
N VAL A 242 -5.01 -7.15 15.06
CA VAL A 242 -3.55 -7.07 15.25
C VAL A 242 -3.10 -5.64 15.56
N VAL A 243 -3.61 -4.67 14.79
CA VAL A 243 -3.35 -3.24 14.99
C VAL A 243 -3.89 -2.76 16.34
N THR A 244 -5.11 -3.16 16.72
CA THR A 244 -5.70 -2.79 18.02
C THR A 244 -4.85 -3.32 19.18
N ALA A 245 -4.37 -4.57 19.09
CA ALA A 245 -3.47 -5.14 20.09
C ALA A 245 -2.14 -4.36 20.17
N ALA A 246 -1.57 -3.97 19.04
CA ALA A 246 -0.38 -3.12 19.00
C ALA A 246 -0.63 -1.74 19.63
N LEU A 247 -1.77 -1.11 19.33
CA LEU A 247 -2.18 0.15 19.96
C LEU A 247 -2.40 0.02 21.47
N PHE A 248 -2.92 -1.12 21.93
CA PHE A 248 -3.07 -1.38 23.36
C PHE A 248 -1.71 -1.33 24.08
N PHE A 249 -0.69 -1.96 23.55
CA PHE A 249 0.65 -1.86 24.13
C PHE A 249 1.18 -0.42 24.11
N ALA A 250 0.98 0.32 23.02
CA ALA A 250 1.44 1.71 22.92
C ALA A 250 0.74 2.65 23.92
N PHE A 251 -0.57 2.49 24.12
CA PHE A 251 -1.43 3.49 24.79
C PHE A 251 -2.17 3.00 26.05
N ALA A 252 -1.88 1.82 26.59
CA ALA A 252 -2.63 1.21 27.72
C ALA A 252 -2.79 2.13 28.95
N LYS A 253 -1.93 3.12 29.16
CA LYS A 253 -2.04 4.11 30.26
C LYS A 253 -3.09 5.20 29.99
N LYS A 254 -3.57 5.39 28.75
CA LYS A 254 -4.49 6.46 28.37
C LYS A 254 -5.96 6.04 28.55
N ARG A 255 -6.38 5.77 29.79
CA ARG A 255 -7.74 5.32 30.13
C ARG A 255 -8.85 6.35 29.83
N HIS A 256 -8.52 7.63 29.72
CA HIS A 256 -9.46 8.71 29.39
C HIS A 256 -9.98 8.71 27.94
N HIS A 257 -9.45 7.82 27.07
CA HIS A 257 -9.95 7.60 25.71
C HIS A 257 -10.88 6.37 25.63
N LEU A 258 -11.71 6.15 26.64
CA LEU A 258 -12.57 4.98 26.73
C LEU A 258 -13.47 4.77 25.50
N PRO A 259 -14.12 5.80 24.88
CA PRO A 259 -14.92 5.59 23.67
C PRO A 259 -14.11 5.02 22.50
N GLN A 260 -12.88 5.50 22.31
CA GLN A 260 -11.98 4.98 21.26
C GLN A 260 -11.58 3.54 21.54
N TRP A 261 -11.37 3.16 22.80
CA TRP A 261 -11.08 1.78 23.19
C TRP A 261 -12.26 0.85 23.00
N ILE A 262 -13.48 1.29 23.34
CA ILE A 262 -14.69 0.52 23.09
C ILE A 262 -14.87 0.28 21.58
N LEU A 263 -14.71 1.33 20.76
CA LEU A 263 -14.78 1.21 19.31
C LEU A 263 -13.70 0.25 18.78
N ALA A 264 -12.44 0.41 19.17
CA ALA A 264 -11.35 -0.45 18.74
C ALA A 264 -11.58 -1.92 19.13
N GLY A 265 -12.09 -2.16 20.35
CA GLY A 265 -12.48 -3.50 20.82
C GLY A 265 -13.62 -4.10 19.99
N ALA A 266 -14.67 -3.33 19.73
CA ALA A 266 -15.80 -3.76 18.91
C ALA A 266 -15.34 -4.10 17.46
N LEU A 267 -14.55 -3.23 16.84
CA LEU A 267 -14.00 -3.46 15.51
C LEU A 267 -13.09 -4.70 15.47
N SER A 268 -12.33 -4.95 16.55
CA SER A 268 -11.50 -6.16 16.66
C SER A 268 -12.33 -7.44 16.70
N VAL A 269 -13.42 -7.44 17.46
CA VAL A 269 -14.35 -8.58 17.53
C VAL A 269 -14.98 -8.84 16.15
N VAL A 270 -15.44 -7.77 15.48
CA VAL A 270 -15.96 -7.89 14.11
C VAL A 270 -14.89 -8.44 13.15
N GLY A 271 -13.65 -7.93 13.22
CA GLY A 271 -12.55 -8.40 12.38
C GLY A 271 -12.22 -9.88 12.56
N ILE A 272 -12.18 -10.36 13.82
CA ILE A 272 -12.00 -11.78 14.14
C ILE A 272 -13.18 -12.60 13.61
N TYR A 273 -14.42 -12.13 13.84
CA TYR A 273 -15.62 -12.81 13.36
C TYR A 273 -15.60 -12.98 11.83
N LEU A 274 -15.29 -11.90 11.09
CA LEU A 274 -15.22 -11.94 9.62
C LEU A 274 -14.11 -12.85 9.11
N MET A 275 -12.97 -12.91 9.81
CA MET A 275 -11.89 -13.84 9.46
C MET A 275 -12.32 -15.29 9.65
N LEU A 276 -12.97 -15.61 10.77
CA LEU A 276 -13.34 -17.01 11.11
C LEU A 276 -14.53 -17.51 10.28
N ASN A 277 -15.44 -16.64 9.88
CA ASN A 277 -16.65 -17.02 9.13
C ASN A 277 -16.57 -16.66 7.63
N GLY A 278 -15.46 -16.09 7.17
CA GLY A 278 -15.22 -15.85 5.74
C GLY A 278 -14.79 -17.14 5.03
N GLY A 279 -15.16 -17.30 3.76
CA GLY A 279 -14.77 -18.48 2.95
C GLY A 279 -13.25 -18.67 2.83
N GLN A 280 -12.47 -17.61 3.03
CA GLN A 280 -11.00 -17.70 3.10
C GLN A 280 -10.51 -18.54 4.29
N ALA A 281 -11.24 -18.54 5.42
CA ALA A 281 -10.92 -19.40 6.56
C ALA A 281 -11.27 -20.86 6.27
N GLY A 282 -12.32 -21.13 5.52
CA GLY A 282 -12.68 -22.48 5.06
C GLY A 282 -11.53 -23.13 4.30
N ASN A 283 -10.92 -22.40 3.39
CA ASN A 283 -9.76 -22.89 2.63
C ASN A 283 -8.55 -23.22 3.53
N VAL A 284 -8.40 -22.55 4.68
CA VAL A 284 -7.35 -22.86 5.67
C VAL A 284 -7.67 -24.11 6.47
N VAL A 285 -8.95 -24.34 6.79
CA VAL A 285 -9.40 -25.47 7.63
C VAL A 285 -9.54 -26.76 6.81
N GLU A 286 -9.96 -26.64 5.54
CA GLU A 286 -10.16 -27.81 4.66
C GLU A 286 -8.85 -28.34 4.05
N ALA A 287 -7.79 -27.57 4.02
CA ALA A 287 -6.47 -28.03 3.59
C ALA A 287 -5.93 -29.06 4.60
N ARG A 288 -6.33 -30.28 4.46
CA ARG A 288 -5.78 -31.40 5.23
C ARG A 288 -4.33 -31.63 4.84
N SER A 289 -3.45 -31.30 5.76
CA SER A 289 -2.04 -31.44 5.58
C SER A 289 -1.64 -32.90 5.28
N VAL A 290 -0.80 -33.02 4.31
CA VAL A 290 -0.09 -34.23 3.97
C VAL A 290 1.16 -34.41 4.86
N SER A 291 1.44 -33.46 5.75
CA SER A 291 2.71 -33.45 6.47
C SER A 291 2.63 -34.14 7.82
N ASN A 292 3.49 -35.15 8.01
CA ASN A 292 3.69 -35.85 9.28
C ASN A 292 4.48 -35.04 10.32
N ASN A 293 5.01 -33.85 9.99
CA ASN A 293 5.81 -33.05 10.91
C ASN A 293 5.61 -31.54 10.73
N PRO A 294 4.55 -30.93 11.31
CA PRO A 294 4.25 -29.51 11.19
C PRO A 294 5.34 -28.62 11.81
N ILE A 295 6.07 -29.12 12.82
CA ILE A 295 7.16 -28.35 13.45
C ILE A 295 8.33 -28.20 12.47
N ALA A 296 8.73 -29.24 11.78
CA ALA A 296 9.80 -29.18 10.79
C ALA A 296 9.43 -28.22 9.65
N ILE A 297 8.17 -28.27 9.18
CA ILE A 297 7.67 -27.33 8.17
C ILE A 297 7.72 -25.89 8.67
N ALA A 298 7.25 -25.64 9.90
CA ALA A 298 7.32 -24.31 10.49
C ALA A 298 8.76 -23.77 10.55
N LEU A 299 9.72 -24.61 10.96
CA LEU A 299 11.13 -24.23 11.01
C LEU A 299 11.71 -23.95 9.62
N CYS A 300 11.42 -24.79 8.63
CA CYS A 300 11.84 -24.53 7.24
C CYS A 300 11.23 -23.23 6.70
N THR A 301 9.94 -22.99 6.97
CA THR A 301 9.25 -21.77 6.56
C THR A 301 9.87 -20.53 7.22
N LEU A 302 10.26 -20.60 8.49
CA LEU A 302 10.98 -19.51 9.18
C LEU A 302 12.31 -19.16 8.50
N VAL A 303 13.03 -20.16 7.98
CA VAL A 303 14.28 -19.94 7.24
C VAL A 303 14.02 -19.23 5.91
N ASP A 304 12.89 -19.51 5.25
CA ASP A 304 12.51 -18.90 3.98
C ASP A 304 11.86 -17.50 4.12
N LEU A 305 11.46 -17.08 5.34
CA LEU A 305 10.80 -15.80 5.54
C LEU A 305 11.58 -14.58 5.01
N PRO A 306 12.91 -14.48 5.15
CA PRO A 306 13.65 -13.32 4.60
C PRO A 306 13.49 -13.19 3.08
N ARG A 307 13.52 -14.31 2.36
CA ARG A 307 13.26 -14.36 0.91
C ARG A 307 11.82 -13.94 0.59
N PHE A 308 10.86 -14.47 1.33
CA PHE A 308 9.45 -14.14 1.21
C PHE A 308 9.20 -12.63 1.47
N PHE A 309 9.83 -12.04 2.48
CA PHE A 309 9.75 -10.60 2.74
C PHE A 309 10.38 -9.76 1.61
N GLY A 310 11.35 -10.28 0.88
CA GLY A 310 11.84 -9.66 -0.35
C GLY A 310 10.74 -9.43 -1.38
N GLY A 311 9.74 -10.30 -1.43
CA GLY A 311 8.57 -10.16 -2.30
C GLY A 311 7.67 -8.95 -1.98
N LEU A 312 7.75 -8.38 -0.77
CA LEU A 312 7.06 -7.13 -0.42
C LEU A 312 7.55 -5.93 -1.25
N VAL A 313 8.77 -6.00 -1.75
CA VAL A 313 9.38 -4.99 -2.64
C VAL A 313 9.56 -5.50 -4.07
N GLY A 314 8.95 -6.64 -4.42
CA GLY A 314 8.93 -7.18 -5.77
C GLY A 314 10.05 -8.18 -6.12
N TYR A 315 10.83 -8.65 -5.14
CA TYR A 315 11.80 -9.73 -5.36
C TYR A 315 11.05 -11.06 -5.56
N GLU A 316 11.26 -11.72 -6.68
CA GLU A 316 10.58 -12.97 -7.11
C GLU A 316 9.04 -12.89 -7.26
N PHE A 317 8.40 -11.90 -6.66
CA PHE A 317 6.96 -11.64 -6.73
C PHE A 317 6.74 -10.24 -7.31
N GLY A 318 7.10 -10.07 -8.57
CA GLY A 318 6.95 -8.81 -9.29
C GLY A 318 5.49 -8.46 -9.59
N PRO A 319 5.25 -7.32 -10.26
CA PRO A 319 3.93 -6.94 -10.76
C PRO A 319 3.36 -7.95 -11.77
N GLY A 320 2.20 -7.67 -12.31
CA GLY A 320 1.51 -8.58 -13.23
C GLY A 320 1.01 -9.82 -12.51
N TRP A 321 1.01 -10.93 -13.19
CA TRP A 321 0.72 -12.26 -12.65
C TRP A 321 1.96 -12.91 -11.99
N PHE A 322 2.79 -12.10 -11.33
CA PHE A 322 4.15 -12.43 -10.87
C PHE A 322 5.09 -12.81 -12.01
N ASP A 323 4.72 -12.44 -13.22
CA ASP A 323 5.41 -12.71 -14.46
C ASP A 323 6.24 -11.52 -14.98
N ILE A 324 6.30 -10.42 -14.20
CA ILE A 324 7.12 -9.23 -14.49
C ILE A 324 8.33 -9.21 -13.53
N PRO A 325 9.47 -9.81 -13.91
CA PRO A 325 10.67 -9.76 -13.09
C PRO A 325 11.18 -8.32 -13.05
N LEU A 326 11.32 -7.77 -11.86
CA LEU A 326 11.91 -6.46 -11.69
C LEU A 326 13.42 -6.53 -11.91
N ASN A 327 13.96 -5.50 -12.58
CA ASN A 327 15.40 -5.38 -12.78
C ASN A 327 16.16 -5.41 -11.45
N GLY A 328 17.33 -6.05 -11.40
CA GLY A 328 18.15 -6.16 -10.21
C GLY A 328 18.43 -4.81 -9.52
N THR A 329 18.64 -3.74 -10.30
CA THR A 329 18.81 -2.37 -9.77
C THR A 329 17.56 -1.92 -9.00
N VAL A 330 16.37 -2.17 -9.52
CA VAL A 330 15.11 -1.83 -8.84
C VAL A 330 14.98 -2.58 -7.52
N VAL A 331 15.21 -3.89 -7.55
CA VAL A 331 15.11 -4.74 -6.34
C VAL A 331 16.12 -4.31 -5.28
N VAL A 332 17.40 -4.12 -5.66
CA VAL A 332 18.46 -3.71 -4.73
C VAL A 332 18.15 -2.35 -4.11
N LEU A 333 17.72 -1.35 -4.90
CA LEU A 333 17.36 -0.04 -4.38
C LEU A 333 16.11 -0.10 -3.48
N ALA A 334 15.10 -0.88 -3.83
CA ALA A 334 13.89 -1.04 -3.01
C ALA A 334 14.21 -1.72 -1.67
N VAL A 335 14.99 -2.81 -1.68
CA VAL A 335 15.48 -3.48 -0.46
C VAL A 335 16.34 -2.53 0.38
N MET A 336 17.24 -1.76 -0.27
CA MET A 336 18.08 -0.78 0.43
C MET A 336 17.23 0.30 1.11
N VAL A 337 16.22 0.85 0.43
CA VAL A 337 15.30 1.85 1.00
C VAL A 337 14.55 1.28 2.20
N THR A 338 13.86 0.16 2.01
CA THR A 338 13.06 -0.47 3.07
C THR A 338 13.94 -0.91 4.24
N GLY A 339 15.07 -1.58 3.96
CA GLY A 339 15.99 -2.10 4.98
C GLY A 339 16.72 -1.00 5.74
N SER A 340 17.20 0.05 5.08
CA SER A 340 17.86 1.18 5.76
C SER A 340 16.90 1.97 6.64
N LEU A 341 15.65 2.14 6.21
CA LEU A 341 14.61 2.79 7.01
C LEU A 341 14.15 1.91 8.16
N LEU A 342 14.03 0.60 7.95
CA LEU A 342 13.78 -0.37 9.04
C LEU A 342 14.87 -0.27 10.10
N LEU A 343 16.15 -0.37 9.71
CA LEU A 343 17.28 -0.24 10.61
C LEU A 343 17.29 1.11 11.34
N ALA A 344 16.99 2.19 10.63
CA ALA A 344 16.89 3.53 11.24
C ALA A 344 15.71 3.65 12.22
N GLY A 345 14.64 2.86 12.07
CA GLY A 345 13.51 2.78 12.99
C GLY A 345 13.80 1.92 14.24
N ILE A 346 14.71 0.95 14.12
CA ILE A 346 15.18 0.09 15.24
C ILE A 346 16.15 0.90 16.11
N ARG A 347 15.58 1.80 16.92
CA ARG A 347 16.31 2.63 17.88
C ARG A 347 15.78 2.41 19.28
N GLU A 348 16.53 2.88 20.27
CA GLU A 348 16.08 2.92 21.65
C GLU A 348 14.65 3.42 21.77
N GLY A 349 13.91 2.83 22.66
CA GLY A 349 12.50 3.14 22.87
C GLY A 349 11.95 2.39 24.07
N SER A 350 10.75 2.78 24.51
CA SER A 350 10.08 2.09 25.60
C SER A 350 9.76 0.64 25.24
N TRP A 351 9.65 -0.21 26.25
CA TRP A 351 9.20 -1.60 26.05
C TRP A 351 7.85 -1.67 25.32
N ARG A 352 7.02 -0.62 25.43
CA ARG A 352 5.71 -0.50 24.76
C ARG A 352 5.83 -0.38 23.26
N LYS A 353 6.78 0.43 22.77
CA LYS A 353 7.13 0.51 21.36
C LYS A 353 7.50 -0.87 20.83
N TRP A 354 8.36 -1.57 21.55
CA TRP A 354 8.84 -2.89 21.12
C TRP A 354 7.73 -3.94 21.14
N MET A 355 6.87 -3.96 22.16
CA MET A 355 5.72 -4.87 22.20
C MET A 355 4.72 -4.56 21.08
N SER A 356 4.46 -3.28 20.78
CA SER A 356 3.62 -2.90 19.63
C SER A 356 4.22 -3.34 18.30
N ALA A 357 5.52 -3.12 18.10
CA ALA A 357 6.22 -3.55 16.89
C ALA A 357 6.27 -5.09 16.78
N LEU A 358 6.54 -5.78 17.89
CA LEU A 358 6.58 -7.24 17.96
C LEU A 358 5.21 -7.86 17.64
N MET A 359 4.10 -7.26 18.07
CA MET A 359 2.76 -7.71 17.74
C MET A 359 2.54 -7.71 16.22
N VAL A 360 2.89 -6.62 15.54
CA VAL A 360 2.72 -6.50 14.08
C VAL A 360 3.71 -7.40 13.35
N PHE A 361 4.99 -7.38 13.72
CA PHE A 361 6.01 -8.24 13.11
C PHE A 361 5.70 -9.72 13.35
N GLY A 362 5.25 -10.07 14.56
CA GLY A 362 4.82 -11.43 14.89
C GLY A 362 3.65 -11.92 14.02
N ALA A 363 2.70 -11.03 13.69
CA ALA A 363 1.66 -11.36 12.73
C ALA A 363 2.23 -11.51 11.30
N MET A 364 3.12 -10.61 10.85
CA MET A 364 3.76 -10.70 9.54
C MET A 364 4.57 -11.99 9.35
N ALA A 365 5.25 -12.45 10.36
CA ALA A 365 6.04 -13.68 10.32
C ALA A 365 5.21 -14.92 10.67
N GLY A 366 4.35 -14.81 11.68
CA GLY A 366 3.61 -15.94 12.24
C GLY A 366 2.47 -16.41 11.33
N ILE A 367 1.74 -15.51 10.68
CA ILE A 367 0.62 -15.90 9.81
C ILE A 367 1.09 -16.79 8.65
N PRO A 368 2.11 -16.44 7.84
CA PRO A 368 2.64 -17.32 6.82
C PRO A 368 3.11 -18.68 7.38
N VAL A 369 3.85 -18.66 8.47
CA VAL A 369 4.36 -19.89 9.10
C VAL A 369 3.22 -20.80 9.54
N LEU A 370 2.19 -20.26 10.20
CA LEU A 370 1.04 -21.03 10.67
C LEU A 370 0.23 -21.62 9.50
N ILE A 371 -0.01 -20.84 8.45
CA ILE A 371 -0.75 -21.27 7.27
C ILE A 371 -0.03 -22.42 6.54
N ILE A 372 1.30 -22.31 6.37
CA ILE A 372 2.09 -23.38 5.75
C ILE A 372 2.17 -24.61 6.66
N ALA A 373 2.40 -24.42 7.96
CA ALA A 373 2.46 -25.52 8.92
C ALA A 373 1.11 -26.26 9.08
N ALA A 374 -0.01 -25.55 8.92
CA ALA A 374 -1.35 -26.14 8.87
C ALA A 374 -1.62 -26.91 7.56
N GLY A 375 -0.74 -26.78 6.55
CA GLY A 375 -0.86 -27.50 5.28
C GLY A 375 -1.82 -26.88 4.27
N THR A 376 -2.24 -25.62 4.49
CA THR A 376 -3.09 -24.88 3.54
C THR A 376 -2.40 -24.69 2.19
N TYR A 377 -1.09 -24.43 2.24
CA TYR A 377 -0.24 -24.34 1.05
C TYR A 377 1.00 -25.23 1.24
N PRO A 378 1.53 -25.83 0.16
CA PRO A 378 2.70 -26.72 0.25
C PRO A 378 4.00 -25.97 0.61
N HIS A 379 4.09 -24.69 0.28
CA HIS A 379 5.23 -23.80 0.54
C HIS A 379 4.82 -22.33 0.40
N LEU A 380 5.73 -21.38 0.66
CA LEU A 380 5.45 -19.94 0.61
C LEU A 380 5.15 -19.38 -0.80
N GLY A 381 5.42 -20.11 -1.88
CA GLY A 381 5.18 -19.64 -3.24
C GLY A 381 3.71 -19.27 -3.52
N PRO A 382 2.74 -20.15 -3.31
CA PRO A 382 1.31 -19.86 -3.46
C PRO A 382 0.78 -18.85 -2.44
N TYR A 383 1.33 -18.80 -1.23
CA TYR A 383 1.01 -17.76 -0.25
C TYR A 383 1.81 -16.49 -0.55
N GLN A 384 1.14 -15.53 -1.13
CA GLN A 384 1.80 -14.37 -1.74
C GLN A 384 2.17 -13.29 -0.71
N PRO A 385 3.36 -12.64 -0.84
CA PRO A 385 3.79 -11.57 0.07
C PRO A 385 2.82 -10.38 0.15
N ARG A 386 2.07 -10.10 -0.92
CA ARG A 386 1.04 -9.03 -0.93
C ARG A 386 0.00 -9.17 0.20
N TYR A 387 -0.20 -10.37 0.70
CA TYR A 387 -1.20 -10.60 1.76
C TYR A 387 -0.78 -9.97 3.08
N ILE A 388 0.51 -9.95 3.39
CA ILE A 388 1.04 -9.28 4.60
C ILE A 388 1.56 -7.86 4.36
N LEU A 389 1.56 -7.38 3.12
CA LEU A 389 1.99 -6.02 2.76
C LEU A 389 1.25 -4.91 3.55
N PRO A 390 -0.07 -5.03 3.86
CA PRO A 390 -0.77 -4.04 4.70
C PRO A 390 -0.11 -3.79 6.06
N LEU A 391 0.51 -4.82 6.65
CA LEU A 391 1.16 -4.72 7.96
C LEU A 391 2.53 -4.07 7.92
N LEU A 392 3.24 -4.08 6.77
CA LEU A 392 4.58 -3.51 6.66
C LEU A 392 4.58 -2.01 6.96
N ALA A 393 3.62 -1.26 6.38
CA ALA A 393 3.51 0.18 6.63
C ALA A 393 3.14 0.49 8.09
N VAL A 394 2.32 -0.35 8.72
CA VAL A 394 1.97 -0.24 10.14
C VAL A 394 3.20 -0.47 11.01
N LEU A 395 3.98 -1.50 10.73
CA LEU A 395 5.24 -1.78 11.44
C LEU A 395 6.20 -0.60 11.34
N MET A 396 6.44 -0.09 10.12
CA MET A 396 7.31 1.06 9.89
C MET A 396 6.81 2.30 10.62
N PHE A 397 5.50 2.57 10.59
CA PHE A 397 4.93 3.70 11.32
C PHE A 397 5.16 3.59 12.83
N ILE A 398 4.93 2.43 13.45
CA ILE A 398 5.17 2.20 14.88
C ILE A 398 6.64 2.44 15.23
N LEU A 399 7.56 1.93 14.41
CA LEU A 399 9.00 2.09 14.63
C LEU A 399 9.45 3.56 14.55
N PHE A 400 8.81 4.36 13.70
CA PHE A 400 9.14 5.78 13.51
C PHE A 400 8.39 6.71 14.46
N ALA A 401 7.18 6.36 14.91
CA ALA A 401 6.37 7.11 15.86
C ALA A 401 6.88 6.88 17.29
N SER A 402 8.05 7.42 17.62
CA SER A 402 8.71 7.17 18.89
C SER A 402 8.02 7.82 20.08
N ASP A 403 8.09 7.14 21.23
CA ASP A 403 7.79 7.71 22.55
C ASP A 403 8.84 8.78 22.92
N GLY A 404 8.41 9.97 23.26
CA GLY A 404 9.26 10.95 23.91
C GLY A 404 10.19 11.78 23.02
N GLY A 405 9.89 11.92 21.74
CA GLY A 405 10.46 13.01 20.93
C GLY A 405 11.78 12.73 20.23
N MET A 406 12.31 11.51 20.25
CA MET A 406 13.50 11.17 19.45
C MET A 406 13.07 11.07 17.98
N ARG A 407 13.21 12.19 17.24
CA ARG A 407 12.81 12.32 15.84
C ARG A 407 13.83 11.61 14.96
N LEU A 408 13.35 10.71 14.10
CA LEU A 408 14.16 10.17 13.02
C LEU A 408 14.57 11.32 12.10
N ARG A 409 15.83 11.78 12.20
CA ARG A 409 16.38 12.86 11.37
C ARG A 409 17.33 12.25 10.36
N LEU A 410 16.88 12.18 9.10
CA LEU A 410 17.78 11.88 8.01
C LEU A 410 18.59 13.13 7.65
N SER A 411 19.91 12.96 7.47
CA SER A 411 20.79 14.01 6.95
C SER A 411 20.40 14.38 5.51
N TRP A 412 20.89 15.50 5.00
CA TRP A 412 20.58 15.93 3.64
C TRP A 412 21.04 14.90 2.57
N PRO A 413 22.26 14.34 2.61
CA PRO A 413 22.66 13.27 1.70
C PRO A 413 21.78 12.02 1.77
N GLN A 414 21.37 11.58 2.98
CA GLN A 414 20.47 10.44 3.15
C GLN A 414 19.09 10.69 2.52
N LYS A 415 18.58 11.93 2.62
CA LYS A 415 17.31 12.30 1.98
C LYS A 415 17.40 12.28 0.47
N ILE A 416 18.50 12.81 -0.09
CA ILE A 416 18.72 12.74 -1.55
C ILE A 416 18.79 11.29 -2.00
N LEU A 417 19.62 10.47 -1.35
CA LEU A 417 19.75 9.06 -1.68
C LEU A 417 18.40 8.35 -1.64
N LEU A 418 17.61 8.58 -0.58
CA LEU A 418 16.27 8.01 -0.44
C LEU A 418 15.34 8.44 -1.56
N LEU A 419 15.25 9.74 -1.85
CA LEU A 419 14.34 10.27 -2.87
C LEU A 419 14.74 9.82 -4.28
N MET A 420 16.03 9.81 -4.58
CA MET A 420 16.56 9.32 -5.87
C MET A 420 16.32 7.82 -6.02
N SER A 421 16.55 7.03 -4.97
CA SER A 421 16.28 5.58 -5.01
C SER A 421 14.82 5.27 -5.22
N LEU A 422 13.90 5.96 -4.51
CA LEU A 422 12.46 5.83 -4.71
C LEU A 422 12.04 6.23 -6.12
N TRP A 423 12.57 7.35 -6.63
CA TRP A 423 12.28 7.82 -7.97
C TRP A 423 12.72 6.81 -9.03
N VAL A 424 13.93 6.27 -8.92
CA VAL A 424 14.45 5.23 -9.83
C VAL A 424 13.60 3.97 -9.72
N VAL A 425 13.32 3.47 -8.51
CA VAL A 425 12.50 2.28 -8.29
C VAL A 425 11.14 2.41 -8.98
N LEU A 426 10.44 3.51 -8.76
CA LEU A 426 9.09 3.72 -9.28
C LEU A 426 9.08 3.95 -10.79
N SER A 427 10.04 4.73 -11.32
CA SER A 427 10.15 5.01 -12.74
C SER A 427 10.48 3.75 -13.55
N PHE A 428 11.46 2.96 -13.11
CA PHE A 428 11.86 1.75 -13.81
C PHE A 428 10.84 0.62 -13.68
N THR A 429 10.17 0.52 -12.52
CA THR A 429 9.05 -0.44 -12.38
C THR A 429 7.92 -0.10 -13.35
N LEU A 430 7.52 1.18 -13.43
CA LEU A 430 6.50 1.63 -14.36
C LEU A 430 6.88 1.33 -15.82
N HIS A 431 8.15 1.58 -16.20
CA HIS A 431 8.68 1.24 -17.51
C HIS A 431 8.60 -0.27 -17.79
N THR A 432 9.01 -1.09 -16.82
CA THR A 432 9.02 -2.55 -16.98
C THR A 432 7.61 -3.11 -17.13
N ILE A 433 6.61 -2.57 -16.39
CA ILE A 433 5.21 -2.96 -16.54
C ILE A 433 4.70 -2.61 -17.93
N LEU A 434 4.92 -1.38 -18.38
CA LEU A 434 4.51 -0.95 -19.73
C LEU A 434 5.18 -1.81 -20.81
N TRP A 435 6.50 -2.00 -20.74
CA TRP A 435 7.23 -2.84 -21.68
C TRP A 435 6.65 -4.26 -21.75
N ARG A 436 6.42 -4.88 -20.58
CA ARG A 436 5.83 -6.22 -20.49
C ARG A 436 4.54 -6.33 -21.29
N TYR A 437 3.66 -5.36 -21.16
CA TYR A 437 2.33 -5.43 -21.74
C TYR A 437 2.25 -4.91 -23.19
N VAL A 438 3.12 -3.98 -23.59
CA VAL A 438 3.11 -3.48 -24.99
C VAL A 438 3.85 -4.39 -25.96
N LYS A 439 4.82 -5.21 -25.50
CA LYS A 439 5.66 -6.04 -26.38
C LYS A 439 5.86 -7.47 -25.91
N GLY A 440 5.72 -7.73 -24.62
CA GLY A 440 6.29 -8.91 -23.97
C GLY A 440 7.76 -8.72 -23.61
N LEU A 441 8.26 -9.58 -22.72
CA LEU A 441 9.63 -9.51 -22.16
C LEU A 441 10.69 -10.18 -23.04
N GLY A 442 10.32 -10.70 -24.22
CA GLY A 442 11.25 -11.29 -25.16
C GLY A 442 12.24 -10.25 -25.71
N GLY A 443 13.54 -10.45 -25.46
CA GLY A 443 14.60 -9.61 -26.02
C GLY A 443 15.13 -8.49 -25.12
N VAL A 444 15.81 -7.49 -25.74
CA VAL A 444 16.38 -6.36 -25.01
C VAL A 444 15.30 -5.32 -24.68
N PRO A 445 15.28 -4.79 -23.44
CA PRO A 445 14.33 -3.75 -23.06
C PRO A 445 14.41 -2.55 -24.01
N PRO A 446 13.31 -2.16 -24.69
CA PRO A 446 13.33 -0.98 -25.53
C PRO A 446 13.32 0.29 -24.66
N ILE A 447 14.13 1.28 -25.02
CA ILE A 447 14.02 2.62 -24.41
C ILE A 447 12.72 3.29 -24.90
N ASN A 448 12.43 3.15 -26.19
CA ASN A 448 11.21 3.70 -26.79
C ASN A 448 10.06 2.69 -26.71
N LEU A 449 9.08 3.00 -25.87
CA LEU A 449 7.88 2.19 -25.68
C LEU A 449 6.82 2.37 -26.78
N ASP A 450 7.01 3.31 -27.73
CA ASP A 450 6.06 3.59 -28.81
C ASP A 450 6.46 2.93 -30.15
N ALA A 451 7.60 2.23 -30.20
CA ALA A 451 8.05 1.58 -31.42
C ALA A 451 7.49 0.15 -31.53
N LEU A 452 6.67 -0.12 -32.57
CA LEU A 452 6.10 -1.42 -32.87
C LEU A 452 5.32 -2.02 -31.66
N VAL A 453 4.38 -1.26 -31.11
CA VAL A 453 3.67 -1.60 -29.89
C VAL A 453 2.20 -1.93 -30.13
N SER A 454 1.67 -2.77 -29.25
CA SER A 454 0.25 -3.00 -29.08
C SER A 454 -0.25 -2.25 -27.84
N TRP A 455 -1.03 -1.17 -28.07
CA TRP A 455 -1.63 -0.40 -26.97
C TRP A 455 -3.09 -0.81 -26.80
N TRP A 456 -3.45 -1.16 -25.58
CA TRP A 456 -4.77 -1.72 -25.27
C TRP A 456 -5.83 -0.67 -24.90
N TRP A 457 -5.41 0.57 -24.57
CA TRP A 457 -6.35 1.62 -24.25
C TRP A 457 -6.67 2.50 -25.45
N ASN A 458 -7.95 2.80 -25.65
CA ASN A 458 -8.38 3.81 -26.63
C ASN A 458 -8.32 5.22 -26.00
N ILE A 459 -7.12 5.67 -25.60
CA ILE A 459 -6.87 7.01 -25.05
C ILE A 459 -5.80 7.72 -25.88
N PRO A 460 -5.84 9.07 -25.96
CA PRO A 460 -4.90 9.85 -26.79
C PRO A 460 -3.52 10.03 -26.14
N ILE A 461 -3.05 9.04 -25.37
CA ILE A 461 -1.78 9.05 -24.65
C ILE A 461 -1.05 7.76 -24.96
N SER A 462 0.18 7.86 -25.48
CA SER A 462 1.00 6.69 -25.81
C SER A 462 1.66 6.06 -24.58
N PRO A 463 2.15 4.81 -24.67
CA PRO A 463 2.91 4.15 -23.61
C PRO A 463 4.11 4.97 -23.15
N MET A 464 4.89 5.53 -24.08
CA MET A 464 6.06 6.36 -23.76
C MET A 464 5.66 7.64 -23.04
N THR A 465 4.59 8.30 -23.50
CA THR A 465 4.05 9.49 -22.84
C THR A 465 3.56 9.16 -21.43
N THR A 466 2.88 8.02 -21.24
CA THR A 466 2.45 7.52 -19.92
C THR A 466 3.64 7.34 -18.97
N TRP A 467 4.72 6.73 -19.44
CA TRP A 467 5.93 6.59 -18.64
C TRP A 467 6.59 7.92 -18.28
N VAL A 468 6.71 8.84 -19.23
CA VAL A 468 7.33 10.15 -19.00
C VAL A 468 6.51 10.98 -18.01
N ILE A 469 5.18 11.04 -18.16
CA ILE A 469 4.29 11.72 -17.21
C ILE A 469 4.45 11.10 -15.81
N GLY A 470 4.40 9.77 -15.69
CA GLY A 470 4.56 9.07 -14.42
C GLY A 470 5.89 9.37 -13.74
N THR A 471 6.99 9.30 -14.51
CA THR A 471 8.35 9.54 -14.02
C THR A 471 8.55 10.98 -13.52
N VAL A 472 8.15 11.97 -14.32
CA VAL A 472 8.29 13.39 -13.96
C VAL A 472 7.39 13.73 -12.78
N SER A 473 6.13 13.32 -12.85
CA SER A 473 5.15 13.56 -11.78
C SER A 473 5.58 12.93 -10.46
N MET A 474 6.10 11.71 -10.47
CA MET A 474 6.61 11.06 -9.26
C MET A 474 7.81 11.80 -8.68
N GLY A 475 8.75 12.25 -9.49
CA GLY A 475 9.89 13.07 -9.04
C GLY A 475 9.43 14.36 -8.35
N VAL A 476 8.49 15.09 -8.97
CA VAL A 476 7.92 16.32 -8.40
C VAL A 476 7.16 16.02 -7.11
N ALA A 477 6.37 14.95 -7.05
CA ALA A 477 5.63 14.54 -5.84
C ALA A 477 6.58 14.20 -4.68
N LEU A 478 7.66 13.46 -4.92
CA LEU A 478 8.66 13.12 -3.91
C LEU A 478 9.37 14.37 -3.36
N VAL A 479 9.79 15.29 -4.22
CA VAL A 479 10.47 16.53 -3.81
C VAL A 479 9.51 17.45 -3.03
N THR A 480 8.33 17.72 -3.57
CA THR A 480 7.33 18.59 -2.93
C THR A 480 6.78 17.99 -1.64
N GLY A 481 6.53 16.67 -1.60
CA GLY A 481 6.12 15.95 -0.40
C GLY A 481 7.18 16.01 0.71
N SER A 482 8.47 15.87 0.36
CA SER A 482 9.56 16.01 1.32
C SER A 482 9.66 17.43 1.90
N TYR A 483 9.33 18.46 1.11
CA TYR A 483 9.27 19.84 1.57
C TYR A 483 8.09 20.06 2.53
N LEU A 484 6.90 19.59 2.17
CA LEU A 484 5.69 19.69 3.01
C LEU A 484 5.86 18.99 4.36
N ALA A 485 6.57 17.86 4.38
CA ALA A 485 6.90 17.15 5.61
C ALA A 485 7.79 17.98 6.56
N ARG A 486 8.66 18.85 6.01
CA ARG A 486 9.57 19.71 6.80
C ARG A 486 8.89 20.97 7.34
N SER A 487 8.01 21.58 6.56
CA SER A 487 7.40 22.89 6.89
C SER A 487 6.45 22.84 8.10
N GLY A 488 6.16 21.66 8.62
CA GLY A 488 5.45 21.47 9.88
C GLY A 488 6.25 21.85 11.14
N HIS A 489 7.53 22.21 11.01
CA HIS A 489 8.39 22.57 12.15
C HIS A 489 8.48 24.10 12.27
N SER A 490 8.00 24.62 13.41
CA SER A 490 8.07 26.06 13.76
C SER A 490 9.52 26.48 14.01
N PRO A 491 9.90 27.77 13.73
CA PRO A 491 11.19 28.34 14.15
C PRO A 491 11.42 28.28 15.67
N GLN A 492 10.37 28.26 16.48
CA GLN A 492 10.44 28.11 17.93
C GLN A 492 11.03 26.75 18.37
N ASP A 493 10.80 25.68 17.61
CA ASP A 493 11.45 24.39 17.85
C ASP A 493 12.99 24.42 17.64
N ARG A 494 13.52 25.45 16.97
CA ARG A 494 14.96 25.63 16.79
C ARG A 494 15.59 26.35 17.98
N SER A 495 14.88 27.27 18.63
CA SER A 495 15.39 28.01 19.79
C SER A 495 15.43 27.15 21.03
N GLU A 496 14.44 26.27 21.25
CA GLU A 496 14.46 25.32 22.37
C GLU A 496 15.61 24.30 22.27
N VAL A 497 15.88 23.80 21.05
CA VAL A 497 16.98 22.84 20.83
C VAL A 497 18.36 23.50 20.96
N SER A 498 18.51 24.80 20.64
CA SER A 498 19.76 25.52 20.88
C SER A 498 19.95 25.82 22.37
N HIS A 499 18.88 26.14 23.09
CA HIS A 499 18.91 26.38 24.53
C HIS A 499 19.28 25.11 25.31
N ASP A 500 18.66 23.96 25.00
CA ASP A 500 19.00 22.67 25.61
C ASP A 500 20.42 22.19 25.30
N ALA A 501 20.95 22.53 24.09
CA ALA A 501 22.32 22.20 23.74
C ALA A 501 23.36 23.08 24.49
N ASP A 502 23.02 24.36 24.67
CA ASP A 502 23.86 25.30 25.43
C ASP A 502 23.84 24.98 26.93
N GLU A 503 22.68 24.67 27.52
CA GLU A 503 22.57 24.23 28.92
C GLU A 503 23.34 22.93 29.20
N ARG A 504 23.28 21.95 28.29
CA ARG A 504 24.09 20.72 28.43
C ARG A 504 25.60 21.01 28.36
N SER A 505 26.01 21.89 27.43
CA SER A 505 27.42 22.25 27.29
C SER A 505 27.94 23.02 28.51
N GLU A 506 27.11 23.85 29.15
CA GLU A 506 27.43 24.52 30.39
C GLU A 506 27.49 23.56 31.60
N ALA A 507 26.56 22.63 31.70
CA ALA A 507 26.57 21.59 32.73
C ALA A 507 27.82 20.69 32.64
N GLU A 508 28.19 20.27 31.44
CA GLU A 508 29.42 19.49 31.20
C GLU A 508 30.69 20.28 31.53
N ARG A 509 30.73 21.58 31.27
CA ARG A 509 31.85 22.44 31.65
C ARG A 509 31.94 22.61 33.16
N GLN A 510 30.82 22.76 33.87
CA GLN A 510 30.79 22.86 35.33
C GLN A 510 31.24 21.54 36.00
N GLU A 511 30.82 20.41 35.45
CA GLU A 511 31.22 19.09 35.95
C GLU A 511 32.73 18.82 35.76
N ARG A 512 33.30 19.22 34.62
CA ARG A 512 34.75 19.17 34.40
C ARG A 512 35.54 20.08 35.37
N ALA A 513 35.02 21.30 35.59
CA ALA A 513 35.67 22.23 36.51
C ALA A 513 35.61 21.80 38.00
N LEU A 514 34.63 20.97 38.37
CA LEU A 514 34.49 20.35 39.68
C LEU A 514 35.42 19.14 39.88
N ASN A 515 35.72 18.41 38.81
CA ASN A 515 36.60 17.24 38.83
C ASN A 515 38.10 17.60 38.74
N GLU A 516 38.42 18.84 38.41
CA GLU A 516 39.81 19.38 38.37
C GLU A 516 40.23 20.11 39.67
N ARG A 517 39.36 20.17 40.67
CA ARG A 517 39.67 20.68 42.01
C ARG A 517 39.74 19.54 43.01
#